data_9ee159b11753e6861c1993fab0a54060
#
_entry.id   9ee159b11753e6861c1993fab0a54060
#
_cell.length_a   1.000
_cell.length_b   1.000
_cell.length_c   1.000
_cell.angle_alpha   90.00
_cell.angle_beta   90.00
_cell.angle_gamma   90.00
#
_symmetry.space_group_name_H-M   'P 1'
#
loop_
_entity.id
_entity.type
_entity.pdbx_description
1 polymer ?
#
loop_
_entity_poly.entity_id
_entity_poly.type
_entity_poly.pdbx_seq_one_letter_code
_entity_poly.pdbx_strand_id
1 'polypeptide(L)'
;MKNPVILSAIALTFLAACNLDTEPDAGPALEPLPMVKRTGHPQGVADFRAVVARVEPVAERTCREMRPRENCDFKIVIDPDADLPPNAYQTLDETGHPVIGFTRALLGEMMNRDELAFALSHEAAHHIEGHIPQAQVSAQTGALIGVVIGSLAGLDQGGVEVAQNIGGTVGARRFSKGFELEADALGARIAQRAGYNPRRGVLYFQDTADPGDRFLGTHPPNADRIRVVHRAVGG
;
A
#
# COMPACT_ATOMS: atom_id res chain seq x y z
N MET A 1 48.24 47.28 -17.75
CA MET A 1 48.54 46.06 -16.93
C MET A 1 47.26 45.28 -16.81
N LYS A 2 47.16 44.14 -17.51
CA LYS A 2 45.95 43.30 -17.59
C LYS A 2 46.15 42.15 -16.60
N ASN A 3 45.31 42.06 -15.57
CA ASN A 3 45.29 40.91 -14.66
C ASN A 3 44.53 39.75 -15.30
N PRO A 4 45.05 38.55 -15.32
CA PRO A 4 44.28 37.36 -15.74
C PRO A 4 43.42 36.88 -14.59
N VAL A 5 42.11 36.75 -14.86
CA VAL A 5 41.16 36.07 -14.01
C VAL A 5 41.41 34.57 -14.15
N ILE A 6 41.87 33.92 -13.08
CA ILE A 6 42.02 32.48 -12.99
C ILE A 6 40.63 31.90 -12.71
N LEU A 7 39.99 31.36 -13.72
CA LEU A 7 38.81 30.49 -13.55
C LEU A 7 39.29 29.13 -12.98
N SER A 8 39.08 28.96 -11.69
CA SER A 8 39.21 27.62 -11.07
C SER A 8 38.05 26.75 -11.54
N ALA A 9 38.34 25.80 -12.40
CA ALA A 9 37.44 24.72 -12.74
C ALA A 9 37.28 23.79 -11.52
N ILE A 10 36.19 23.94 -10.79
CA ILE A 10 35.77 22.94 -9.82
C ILE A 10 35.15 21.78 -10.63
N ALA A 11 35.97 20.77 -10.88
CA ALA A 11 35.49 19.50 -11.43
C ALA A 11 34.56 18.87 -10.42
N LEU A 12 33.25 18.87 -10.73
CA LEU A 12 32.26 18.09 -10.01
C LEU A 12 32.47 16.60 -10.35
N THR A 13 33.30 15.93 -9.56
CA THR A 13 33.35 14.45 -9.53
C THR A 13 32.24 13.95 -8.59
N PHE A 14 30.97 14.05 -9.01
CA PHE A 14 29.82 13.41 -8.38
C PHE A 14 29.09 12.51 -9.37
N LEU A 15 29.78 11.57 -9.98
CA LEU A 15 29.16 10.54 -10.84
C LEU A 15 29.87 9.19 -10.66
N ALA A 16 29.93 8.72 -9.42
CA ALA A 16 30.29 7.32 -9.20
C ALA A 16 29.86 6.90 -7.79
N ALA A 17 28.60 6.67 -7.56
CA ALA A 17 28.11 5.78 -6.49
C ALA A 17 26.58 5.77 -6.47
N CYS A 18 25.94 5.28 -7.49
CA CYS A 18 24.57 4.75 -7.39
C CYS A 18 24.41 3.57 -8.36
N ASN A 19 25.36 2.61 -8.31
CA ASN A 19 25.00 1.24 -8.63
C ASN A 19 24.33 0.67 -7.39
N LEU A 20 23.10 1.12 -7.13
CA LEU A 20 22.13 0.43 -6.30
C LEU A 20 21.26 -0.45 -7.21
N ASP A 21 21.92 -1.21 -8.09
CA ASP A 21 21.36 -2.44 -8.66
C ASP A 21 21.52 -3.58 -7.64
N THR A 22 21.08 -3.36 -6.41
CA THR A 22 20.54 -4.45 -5.64
C THR A 22 19.08 -4.55 -6.06
N GLU A 23 18.83 -5.17 -7.21
CA GLU A 23 17.58 -5.92 -7.33
C GLU A 23 17.46 -6.72 -6.02
N PRO A 24 16.35 -6.57 -5.26
CA PRO A 24 16.13 -7.47 -4.14
C PRO A 24 16.22 -8.85 -4.75
N ASP A 25 17.15 -9.66 -4.24
CA ASP A 25 17.40 -11.03 -4.67
C ASP A 25 16.05 -11.68 -4.97
N ALA A 26 15.70 -11.74 -6.25
CA ALA A 26 14.52 -12.44 -6.72
C ALA A 26 14.87 -13.91 -6.48
N GLY A 27 14.63 -14.35 -5.25
CA GLY A 27 14.80 -15.73 -4.85
C GLY A 27 14.22 -16.63 -5.93
N PRO A 28 14.64 -17.89 -6.03
CA PRO A 28 14.34 -18.76 -7.16
C PRO A 28 12.89 -18.62 -7.55
N ALA A 29 12.63 -18.42 -8.86
CA ALA A 29 11.29 -18.25 -9.39
C ALA A 29 10.39 -19.34 -8.79
N LEU A 30 9.54 -18.93 -7.88
CA LEU A 30 8.64 -19.88 -7.21
C LEU A 30 7.68 -20.39 -8.27
N GLU A 31 7.50 -21.70 -8.28
CA GLU A 31 6.49 -22.36 -9.12
C GLU A 31 5.16 -21.60 -9.04
N PRO A 32 4.43 -21.44 -10.16
CA PRO A 32 3.10 -20.84 -10.15
C PRO A 32 2.24 -21.50 -9.08
N LEU A 33 1.66 -20.72 -8.19
CA LEU A 33 0.75 -21.28 -7.20
C LEU A 33 -0.43 -21.94 -7.92
N PRO A 34 -0.84 -23.16 -7.52
CA PRO A 34 -1.96 -23.83 -8.16
C PRO A 34 -3.20 -22.95 -8.02
N MET A 35 -3.93 -22.76 -9.13
CA MET A 35 -5.21 -22.06 -9.13
C MET A 35 -6.20 -22.81 -8.24
N VAL A 36 -6.55 -22.22 -7.12
CA VAL A 36 -7.52 -22.77 -6.17
C VAL A 36 -8.86 -22.07 -6.40
N LYS A 37 -9.90 -22.85 -6.67
CA LYS A 37 -11.24 -22.28 -6.86
C LYS A 37 -11.70 -21.57 -5.59
N ARG A 38 -12.07 -20.31 -5.68
CA ARG A 38 -12.77 -19.60 -4.61
C ARG A 38 -14.12 -20.27 -4.37
N THR A 39 -14.47 -20.50 -3.11
CA THR A 39 -15.71 -21.17 -2.71
C THR A 39 -16.46 -20.34 -1.68
N GLY A 40 -17.78 -20.38 -1.77
CA GLY A 40 -18.67 -19.65 -0.86
C GLY A 40 -19.87 -19.06 -1.62
N HIS A 41 -20.42 -18.00 -1.06
CA HIS A 41 -21.51 -17.21 -1.62
C HIS A 41 -21.25 -15.73 -1.30
N PRO A 42 -21.81 -14.79 -2.06
CA PRO A 42 -21.65 -13.37 -1.79
C PRO A 42 -21.99 -13.03 -0.34
N GLN A 43 -21.15 -12.21 0.28
CA GLN A 43 -21.29 -11.86 1.70
C GLN A 43 -22.26 -10.70 1.87
N GLY A 44 -23.00 -10.72 2.94
CA GLY A 44 -23.92 -9.65 3.28
C GLY A 44 -23.47 -8.86 4.50
N VAL A 45 -24.30 -7.85 4.86
CA VAL A 45 -24.07 -6.98 6.04
C VAL A 45 -23.96 -7.78 7.33
N ALA A 46 -24.70 -8.88 7.47
CA ALA A 46 -24.64 -9.74 8.67
C ALA A 46 -23.28 -10.45 8.79
N ASP A 47 -22.75 -10.96 7.67
CA ASP A 47 -21.43 -11.58 7.63
C ASP A 47 -20.32 -10.55 7.89
N PHE A 48 -20.43 -9.36 7.31
CA PHE A 48 -19.52 -8.26 7.57
C PHE A 48 -19.47 -7.91 9.07
N ARG A 49 -20.61 -7.71 9.71
CA ARG A 49 -20.67 -7.43 11.16
C ARG A 49 -20.04 -8.54 12.01
N ALA A 50 -20.28 -9.79 11.64
CA ALA A 50 -19.69 -10.94 12.35
C ALA A 50 -18.17 -11.00 12.19
N VAL A 51 -17.64 -10.60 11.04
CA VAL A 51 -16.19 -10.50 10.79
C VAL A 51 -15.61 -9.34 11.57
N VAL A 52 -16.22 -8.15 11.51
CA VAL A 52 -15.79 -6.96 12.26
C VAL A 52 -15.66 -7.28 13.75
N ALA A 53 -16.68 -7.86 14.36
CA ALA A 53 -16.69 -8.18 15.79
C ALA A 53 -15.52 -9.09 16.24
N ARG A 54 -14.89 -9.81 15.33
CA ARG A 54 -13.74 -10.69 15.61
C ARG A 54 -12.40 -10.08 15.22
N VAL A 55 -12.34 -9.36 14.10
CA VAL A 55 -11.09 -8.81 13.56
C VAL A 55 -10.71 -7.52 14.27
N GLU A 56 -11.66 -6.60 14.47
CA GLU A 56 -11.44 -5.29 15.08
C GLU A 56 -10.67 -5.35 16.40
N PRO A 57 -11.07 -6.14 17.42
CA PRO A 57 -10.34 -6.18 18.69
C PRO A 57 -8.93 -6.77 18.56
N VAL A 58 -8.66 -7.59 17.54
CA VAL A 58 -7.31 -8.11 17.24
C VAL A 58 -6.47 -7.04 16.55
N ALA A 59 -7.03 -6.33 15.56
CA ALA A 59 -6.37 -5.24 14.87
C ALA A 59 -5.98 -4.12 15.84
N GLU A 60 -6.91 -3.70 16.69
CA GLU A 60 -6.66 -2.66 17.71
C GLU A 60 -5.57 -3.06 18.70
N ARG A 61 -5.57 -4.31 19.21
CA ARG A 61 -4.48 -4.79 20.07
C ARG A 61 -3.15 -4.75 19.36
N THR A 62 -3.10 -5.23 18.10
CA THR A 62 -1.89 -5.21 17.29
C THR A 62 -1.41 -3.77 17.06
N CYS A 63 -2.33 -2.86 16.79
CA CYS A 63 -2.03 -1.43 16.67
C CYS A 63 -1.41 -0.88 17.96
N ARG A 64 -2.04 -1.08 19.10
CA ARG A 64 -1.51 -0.60 20.41
C ARG A 64 -0.15 -1.19 20.76
N GLU A 65 0.09 -2.45 20.37
CA GLU A 65 1.39 -3.11 20.56
C GLU A 65 2.50 -2.49 19.68
N MET A 66 2.21 -2.23 18.43
CA MET A 66 3.17 -1.72 17.45
C MET A 66 3.31 -0.19 17.47
N ARG A 67 2.20 0.53 17.71
CA ARG A 67 2.09 1.99 17.63
C ARG A 67 1.42 2.58 18.87
N PRO A 68 2.03 2.52 20.05
CA PRO A 68 1.40 2.89 21.32
C PRO A 68 1.02 4.37 21.45
N ARG A 69 1.43 5.21 20.51
CA ARG A 69 1.10 6.66 20.47
C ARG A 69 0.04 7.02 19.45
N GLU A 70 -0.38 6.06 18.61
CA GLU A 70 -1.38 6.29 17.57
C GLU A 70 -2.79 6.01 18.11
N ASN A 71 -3.78 6.62 17.45
CA ASN A 71 -5.17 6.26 17.70
C ASN A 71 -5.45 4.89 17.05
N CYS A 72 -5.75 3.90 17.87
CA CYS A 72 -6.02 2.52 17.46
C CYS A 72 -7.50 2.14 17.61
N ASP A 73 -8.39 3.10 17.79
CA ASP A 73 -9.83 2.91 17.87
C ASP A 73 -10.41 3.02 16.45
N PHE A 74 -10.59 1.89 15.78
CA PHE A 74 -11.02 1.85 14.39
C PHE A 74 -12.52 2.09 14.24
N LYS A 75 -12.91 3.05 13.41
CA LYS A 75 -14.28 3.22 12.95
C LYS A 75 -14.50 2.44 11.65
N ILE A 76 -15.15 1.26 11.74
CA ILE A 76 -15.38 0.38 10.61
C ILE A 76 -16.80 0.57 10.08
N VAL A 77 -16.93 0.94 8.80
CA VAL A 77 -18.21 1.33 8.21
C VAL A 77 -18.43 0.67 6.84
N ILE A 78 -19.70 0.53 6.47
CA ILE A 78 -20.09 0.32 5.08
C ILE A 78 -20.36 1.70 4.48
N ASP A 79 -19.70 1.98 3.34
CA ASP A 79 -19.87 3.26 2.66
C ASP A 79 -21.36 3.49 2.33
N PRO A 80 -21.91 4.65 2.66
CA PRO A 80 -23.30 4.97 2.38
C PRO A 80 -23.61 5.08 0.89
N ASP A 81 -22.62 5.47 0.07
CA ASP A 81 -22.78 5.58 -1.38
C ASP A 81 -22.86 4.18 -2.00
N ALA A 82 -24.02 3.86 -2.56
CA ALA A 82 -24.29 2.55 -3.14
C ALA A 82 -23.71 2.38 -4.56
N ASP A 83 -23.33 3.48 -5.21
CA ASP A 83 -22.89 3.50 -6.62
C ASP A 83 -21.35 3.36 -6.74
N LEU A 84 -20.65 3.34 -5.63
CA LEU A 84 -19.20 3.16 -5.63
C LEU A 84 -18.79 1.76 -6.14
N PRO A 85 -17.73 1.69 -6.95
CA PRO A 85 -17.17 0.41 -7.40
C PRO A 85 -16.65 -0.43 -6.21
N PRO A 86 -16.42 -1.75 -6.41
CA PRO A 86 -15.85 -2.60 -5.38
C PRO A 86 -14.55 -2.02 -4.81
N ASN A 87 -14.56 -1.69 -3.52
CA ASN A 87 -13.39 -1.13 -2.83
C ASN A 87 -13.48 -1.30 -1.32
N ALA A 88 -12.31 -1.48 -0.67
CA ALA A 88 -12.09 -1.19 0.73
C ALA A 88 -11.02 -0.11 0.83
N TYR A 89 -11.06 0.69 1.89
CA TYR A 89 -10.10 1.79 2.06
C TYR A 89 -9.87 2.12 3.53
N GLN A 90 -8.67 2.57 3.84
CA GLN A 90 -8.32 3.17 5.11
C GLN A 90 -8.10 4.66 4.93
N THR A 91 -8.67 5.48 5.83
CA THR A 91 -8.49 6.93 5.86
C THR A 91 -8.54 7.44 7.31
N LEU A 92 -8.39 8.75 7.48
CA LEU A 92 -8.64 9.45 8.73
C LEU A 92 -9.85 10.39 8.54
N ASP A 93 -10.72 10.46 9.53
CA ASP A 93 -11.79 11.47 9.54
C ASP A 93 -11.22 12.86 9.90
N GLU A 94 -12.09 13.88 9.91
CA GLU A 94 -11.72 15.27 10.19
C GLU A 94 -11.06 15.47 11.57
N THR A 95 -11.29 14.54 12.49
CA THR A 95 -10.69 14.56 13.85
C THR A 95 -9.41 13.75 13.97
N GLY A 96 -8.98 13.10 12.87
CA GLY A 96 -7.82 12.21 12.84
C GLY A 96 -8.13 10.79 13.34
N HIS A 97 -9.40 10.41 13.45
CA HIS A 97 -9.82 9.06 13.83
C HIS A 97 -9.67 8.09 12.67
N PRO A 98 -9.09 6.90 12.85
CA PRO A 98 -8.92 5.94 11.76
C PRO A 98 -10.27 5.34 11.33
N VAL A 99 -10.55 5.45 10.05
CA VAL A 99 -11.77 4.92 9.42
C VAL A 99 -11.39 3.86 8.41
N ILE A 100 -12.07 2.71 8.46
CA ILE A 100 -12.00 1.66 7.46
C ILE A 100 -13.37 1.53 6.80
N GLY A 101 -13.44 1.81 5.50
CA GLY A 101 -14.67 1.76 4.72
C GLY A 101 -14.71 0.58 3.77
N PHE A 102 -15.91 0.00 3.61
CA PHE A 102 -16.20 -1.04 2.63
C PHE A 102 -17.37 -0.61 1.76
N THR A 103 -17.23 -0.70 0.44
CA THR A 103 -18.35 -0.47 -0.47
C THR A 103 -19.29 -1.68 -0.49
N ARG A 104 -20.58 -1.42 -0.77
CA ARG A 104 -21.56 -2.49 -0.93
C ARG A 104 -21.23 -3.44 -2.07
N ALA A 105 -20.66 -2.91 -3.15
CA ALA A 105 -20.21 -3.68 -4.30
C ALA A 105 -19.13 -4.70 -3.90
N LEU A 106 -18.14 -4.30 -3.09
CA LEU A 106 -17.11 -5.21 -2.61
C LEU A 106 -17.70 -6.34 -1.74
N LEU A 107 -18.63 -6.02 -0.84
CA LEU A 107 -19.31 -7.05 -0.04
C LEU A 107 -20.02 -8.09 -0.92
N GLY A 108 -20.59 -7.65 -2.06
CA GLY A 108 -21.21 -8.54 -3.06
C GLY A 108 -20.23 -9.43 -3.82
N GLU A 109 -18.94 -9.05 -3.92
CA GLU A 109 -17.90 -9.83 -4.58
C GLU A 109 -17.17 -10.82 -3.66
N MET A 110 -17.15 -10.56 -2.35
CA MET A 110 -16.50 -11.43 -1.37
C MET A 110 -17.29 -12.73 -1.21
N MET A 111 -16.63 -13.86 -1.47
CA MET A 111 -17.27 -15.18 -1.53
C MET A 111 -17.29 -15.90 -0.17
N ASN A 112 -16.54 -15.41 0.80
CA ASN A 112 -16.48 -16.05 2.13
C ASN A 112 -15.96 -15.05 3.19
N ARG A 113 -16.15 -15.41 4.47
CA ARG A 113 -15.72 -14.57 5.59
C ARG A 113 -14.21 -14.46 5.72
N ASP A 114 -13.42 -15.37 5.17
CA ASP A 114 -11.96 -15.29 5.19
C ASP A 114 -11.47 -14.15 4.28
N GLU A 115 -12.14 -13.94 3.12
CA GLU A 115 -11.87 -12.81 2.23
C GLU A 115 -12.21 -11.47 2.88
N LEU A 116 -13.37 -11.36 3.53
CA LEU A 116 -13.74 -10.17 4.30
C LEU A 116 -12.75 -9.89 5.43
N ALA A 117 -12.37 -10.92 6.19
CA ALA A 117 -11.45 -10.78 7.30
C ALA A 117 -10.05 -10.36 6.82
N PHE A 118 -9.59 -10.93 5.70
CA PHE A 118 -8.32 -10.55 5.12
C PHE A 118 -8.33 -9.09 4.64
N ALA A 119 -9.37 -8.67 3.89
CA ALA A 119 -9.51 -7.29 3.42
C ALA A 119 -9.57 -6.30 4.59
N LEU A 120 -10.37 -6.58 5.63
CA LEU A 120 -10.45 -5.72 6.82
C LEU A 120 -9.10 -5.62 7.54
N SER A 121 -8.41 -6.75 7.67
CA SER A 121 -7.09 -6.80 8.33
C SER A 121 -6.01 -6.07 7.52
N HIS A 122 -6.10 -6.10 6.18
CA HIS A 122 -5.22 -5.38 5.27
C HIS A 122 -5.39 -3.87 5.43
N GLU A 123 -6.62 -3.36 5.45
CA GLU A 123 -6.88 -1.94 5.68
C GLU A 123 -6.42 -1.48 7.08
N ALA A 124 -6.64 -2.30 8.10
CA ALA A 124 -6.11 -2.01 9.44
C ALA A 124 -4.57 -1.98 9.45
N ALA A 125 -3.93 -2.87 8.68
CA ALA A 125 -2.47 -2.91 8.57
C ALA A 125 -1.90 -1.64 7.93
N HIS A 126 -2.57 -1.03 6.95
CA HIS A 126 -2.16 0.25 6.38
C HIS A 126 -2.06 1.35 7.45
N HIS A 127 -3.02 1.42 8.36
CA HIS A 127 -2.97 2.35 9.49
C HIS A 127 -1.84 2.01 10.46
N ILE A 128 -1.74 0.75 10.85
CA ILE A 128 -0.74 0.27 11.83
C ILE A 128 0.68 0.51 11.32
N GLU A 129 0.96 0.26 10.05
CA GLU A 129 2.27 0.52 9.42
C GLU A 129 2.50 2.01 9.15
N GLY A 130 1.45 2.85 9.20
CA GLY A 130 1.54 4.30 8.98
C GLY A 130 1.76 4.67 7.52
N HIS A 131 1.13 3.95 6.59
CA HIS A 131 1.36 4.12 5.15
C HIS A 131 0.86 5.47 4.63
N ILE A 132 -0.24 6.03 5.15
CA ILE A 132 -0.75 7.35 4.73
C ILE A 132 0.29 8.46 4.98
N PRO A 133 0.79 8.67 6.22
CA PRO A 133 1.79 9.72 6.44
C PRO A 133 3.11 9.45 5.69
N GLN A 134 3.51 8.19 5.52
CA GLN A 134 4.71 7.86 4.74
C GLN A 134 4.54 8.18 3.26
N ALA A 135 3.37 7.91 2.68
CA ALA A 135 3.06 8.26 1.29
C ALA A 135 3.06 9.79 1.08
N GLN A 136 2.52 10.54 2.06
CA GLN A 136 2.55 12.02 2.02
C GLN A 136 3.98 12.56 2.06
N VAL A 137 4.83 12.08 2.96
CA VAL A 137 6.25 12.47 3.04
C VAL A 137 6.97 12.12 1.75
N SER A 138 6.72 10.95 1.19
CA SER A 138 7.33 10.52 -0.08
C SER A 138 6.90 11.41 -1.25
N ALA A 139 5.63 11.79 -1.32
CA ALA A 139 5.10 12.71 -2.31
C ALA A 139 5.75 14.11 -2.20
N GLN A 140 5.85 14.64 -0.99
CA GLN A 140 6.48 15.94 -0.74
C GLN A 140 7.96 15.91 -1.11
N THR A 141 8.69 14.88 -0.74
CA THR A 141 10.10 14.71 -1.08
C THR A 141 10.29 14.61 -2.59
N GLY A 142 9.48 13.82 -3.28
CA GLY A 142 9.50 13.72 -4.73
C GLY A 142 9.19 15.05 -5.43
N ALA A 143 8.23 15.82 -4.92
CA ALA A 143 7.90 17.16 -5.42
C ALA A 143 9.08 18.11 -5.29
N LEU A 144 9.76 18.15 -4.15
CA LEU A 144 10.97 18.99 -3.94
C LEU A 144 12.08 18.60 -4.90
N ILE A 145 12.32 17.32 -5.11
CA ILE A 145 13.30 16.82 -6.10
C ILE A 145 12.92 17.30 -7.50
N GLY A 146 11.63 17.24 -7.86
CA GLY A 146 11.12 17.75 -9.14
C GLY A 146 11.41 19.23 -9.35
N VAL A 147 11.20 20.05 -8.33
CA VAL A 147 11.54 21.50 -8.38
C VAL A 147 13.03 21.70 -8.62
N VAL A 148 13.90 20.99 -7.89
CA VAL A 148 15.35 21.13 -8.05
C VAL A 148 15.80 20.72 -9.45
N ILE A 149 15.32 19.58 -9.96
CA ILE A 149 15.66 19.11 -11.30
C ILE A 149 15.15 20.09 -12.37
N GLY A 150 13.90 20.54 -12.27
CA GLY A 150 13.33 21.51 -13.21
C GLY A 150 14.11 22.83 -13.25
N SER A 151 14.51 23.35 -12.08
CA SER A 151 15.30 24.57 -11.97
C SER A 151 16.70 24.40 -12.54
N LEU A 152 17.38 23.28 -12.26
CA LEU A 152 18.71 22.97 -12.82
C LEU A 152 18.68 22.76 -14.33
N ALA A 153 17.57 22.26 -14.88
CA ALA A 153 17.36 22.11 -16.31
C ALA A 153 17.01 23.44 -17.00
N GLY A 154 16.89 24.55 -16.26
CA GLY A 154 16.57 25.84 -16.81
C GLY A 154 15.12 26.01 -17.29
N LEU A 155 14.21 25.20 -16.76
CA LEU A 155 12.79 25.31 -17.09
C LEU A 155 12.22 26.64 -16.54
N ASP A 156 11.24 27.18 -17.25
CA ASP A 156 10.44 28.29 -16.75
C ASP A 156 9.54 27.86 -15.58
N GLN A 157 8.82 28.80 -14.97
CA GLN A 157 7.98 28.55 -13.82
C GLN A 157 6.94 27.43 -14.09
N GLY A 158 6.32 27.40 -15.28
CA GLY A 158 5.35 26.36 -15.65
C GLY A 158 6.02 24.99 -15.79
N GLY A 159 7.20 24.94 -16.39
CA GLY A 159 7.99 23.69 -16.50
C GLY A 159 8.45 23.16 -15.14
N VAL A 160 8.83 24.04 -14.21
CA VAL A 160 9.18 23.64 -12.83
C VAL A 160 7.96 23.10 -12.10
N GLU A 161 6.79 23.70 -12.26
CA GLU A 161 5.54 23.20 -11.66
C GLU A 161 5.17 21.78 -12.20
N VAL A 162 5.31 21.57 -13.50
CA VAL A 162 5.12 20.25 -14.10
C VAL A 162 6.11 19.22 -13.51
N ALA A 163 7.38 19.58 -13.40
CA ALA A 163 8.41 18.72 -12.81
C ALA A 163 8.12 18.40 -11.34
N GLN A 164 7.63 19.38 -10.57
CA GLN A 164 7.17 19.20 -9.19
C GLN A 164 6.02 18.18 -9.09
N ASN A 165 5.00 18.33 -9.93
CA ASN A 165 3.83 17.45 -9.93
C ASN A 165 4.19 16.00 -10.32
N ILE A 166 5.07 15.85 -11.33
CA ILE A 166 5.60 14.54 -11.72
C ILE A 166 6.41 13.94 -10.56
N GLY A 167 7.32 14.71 -9.95
CA GLY A 167 8.13 14.27 -8.83
C GLY A 167 7.28 13.81 -7.64
N GLY A 168 6.26 14.58 -7.28
CA GLY A 168 5.30 14.21 -6.23
C GLY A 168 4.56 12.90 -6.53
N THR A 169 4.10 12.75 -7.76
CA THR A 169 3.41 11.53 -8.21
C THR A 169 4.34 10.30 -8.17
N VAL A 170 5.56 10.44 -8.66
CA VAL A 170 6.57 9.36 -8.61
C VAL A 170 6.92 9.02 -7.16
N GLY A 171 7.12 10.03 -6.31
CA GLY A 171 7.40 9.85 -4.89
C GLY A 171 6.30 9.07 -4.17
N ALA A 172 5.04 9.45 -4.35
CA ALA A 172 3.91 8.74 -3.76
C ALA A 172 3.80 7.28 -4.22
N ARG A 173 4.01 7.02 -5.52
CA ARG A 173 3.81 5.69 -6.12
C ARG A 173 4.99 4.74 -5.92
N ARG A 174 6.22 5.25 -5.73
CA ARG A 174 7.41 4.40 -5.58
C ARG A 174 7.31 3.44 -4.41
N PHE A 175 6.67 3.86 -3.32
CA PHE A 175 6.55 3.06 -2.10
C PHE A 175 5.24 2.27 -2.01
N SER A 176 4.25 2.56 -2.86
CA SER A 176 2.92 1.95 -2.77
C SER A 176 2.96 0.42 -2.88
N LYS A 177 3.74 -0.15 -3.80
CA LYS A 177 3.89 -1.61 -3.94
C LYS A 177 4.47 -2.26 -2.67
N GLY A 178 5.49 -1.64 -2.07
CA GLY A 178 6.06 -2.11 -0.80
C GLY A 178 5.04 -2.08 0.33
N PHE A 179 4.32 -0.96 0.46
CA PHE A 179 3.26 -0.79 1.47
C PHE A 179 2.14 -1.82 1.33
N GLU A 180 1.74 -2.16 0.10
CA GLU A 180 0.75 -3.22 -0.13
C GLU A 180 1.24 -4.59 0.38
N LEU A 181 2.50 -4.96 0.09
CA LEU A 181 3.06 -6.22 0.56
C LEU A 181 3.25 -6.25 2.08
N GLU A 182 3.60 -5.13 2.70
CA GLU A 182 3.66 -4.98 4.16
C GLU A 182 2.26 -5.12 4.78
N ALA A 183 1.26 -4.45 4.20
CA ALA A 183 -0.13 -4.56 4.62
C ALA A 183 -0.68 -5.98 4.44
N ASP A 184 -0.34 -6.67 3.34
CA ASP A 184 -0.71 -8.07 3.13
C ASP A 184 -0.10 -8.99 4.20
N ALA A 185 1.18 -8.79 4.53
CA ALA A 185 1.87 -9.62 5.53
C ALA A 185 1.32 -9.40 6.94
N LEU A 186 1.11 -8.16 7.36
CA LEU A 186 0.57 -7.84 8.67
C LEU A 186 -0.91 -8.20 8.74
N GLY A 187 -1.70 -7.87 7.70
CA GLY A 187 -3.11 -8.20 7.60
C GLY A 187 -3.36 -9.71 7.68
N ALA A 188 -2.52 -10.51 7.02
CA ALA A 188 -2.59 -11.97 7.12
C ALA A 188 -2.42 -12.45 8.57
N ARG A 189 -1.45 -11.91 9.32
CA ARG A 189 -1.25 -12.25 10.73
C ARG A 189 -2.42 -11.83 11.61
N ILE A 190 -3.00 -10.65 11.37
CA ILE A 190 -4.18 -10.16 12.09
C ILE A 190 -5.39 -11.08 11.82
N ALA A 191 -5.68 -11.38 10.56
CA ALA A 191 -6.78 -12.28 10.17
C ALA A 191 -6.61 -13.68 10.81
N GLN A 192 -5.40 -14.24 10.79
CA GLN A 192 -5.10 -15.53 11.41
C GLN A 192 -5.33 -15.50 12.92
N ARG A 193 -4.88 -14.45 13.61
CA ARG A 193 -5.10 -14.27 15.06
C ARG A 193 -6.58 -14.08 15.40
N ALA A 194 -7.37 -13.53 14.48
CA ALA A 194 -8.82 -13.41 14.60
C ALA A 194 -9.57 -14.73 14.32
N GLY A 195 -8.85 -15.80 13.96
CA GLY A 195 -9.39 -17.14 13.71
C GLY A 195 -9.91 -17.35 12.30
N TYR A 196 -9.45 -16.58 11.33
CA TYR A 196 -9.72 -16.74 9.91
C TYR A 196 -8.54 -17.34 9.17
N ASN A 197 -8.78 -17.84 7.95
CA ASN A 197 -7.75 -18.41 7.09
C ASN A 197 -7.31 -17.38 6.03
N PRO A 198 -6.20 -16.65 6.23
CA PRO A 198 -5.76 -15.65 5.27
C PRO A 198 -5.27 -16.24 3.95
N ARG A 199 -4.84 -17.51 3.92
CA ARG A 199 -4.50 -18.20 2.65
C ARG A 199 -5.74 -18.38 1.77
N ARG A 200 -6.91 -18.56 2.38
CA ARG A 200 -8.18 -18.58 1.66
C ARG A 200 -8.66 -17.16 1.35
N GLY A 201 -8.43 -16.23 2.26
CA GLY A 201 -8.80 -14.83 2.08
C GLY A 201 -8.12 -14.18 0.89
N VAL A 202 -6.82 -14.41 0.71
CA VAL A 202 -6.02 -13.82 -0.38
C VAL A 202 -6.39 -14.34 -1.77
N LEU A 203 -7.17 -15.44 -1.87
CA LEU A 203 -7.63 -15.97 -3.16
C LEU A 203 -8.53 -14.99 -3.92
N TYR A 204 -9.10 -14.00 -3.24
CA TYR A 204 -9.80 -12.89 -3.90
C TYR A 204 -8.99 -12.31 -5.06
N PHE A 205 -7.67 -12.16 -4.90
CA PHE A 205 -6.80 -11.61 -5.94
C PHE A 205 -6.58 -12.54 -7.14
N GLN A 206 -6.91 -13.82 -7.07
CA GLN A 206 -6.82 -14.71 -8.23
C GLN A 206 -7.86 -14.36 -9.32
N ASP A 207 -9.02 -13.88 -8.90
CA ASP A 207 -10.14 -13.58 -9.79
C ASP A 207 -10.23 -12.10 -10.15
N THR A 208 -9.42 -11.24 -9.52
CA THR A 208 -9.34 -9.82 -9.86
C THR A 208 -8.33 -9.59 -10.98
N ALA A 209 -8.55 -8.53 -11.77
CA ALA A 209 -7.62 -8.15 -12.82
C ALA A 209 -6.22 -7.92 -12.22
N ASP A 210 -5.21 -8.62 -12.75
CA ASP A 210 -3.84 -8.46 -12.31
C ASP A 210 -3.29 -7.09 -12.76
N PRO A 211 -2.89 -6.20 -11.83
CA PRO A 211 -2.30 -4.91 -12.18
C PRO A 211 -0.96 -5.06 -12.91
N GLY A 212 -0.32 -6.23 -12.83
CA GLY A 212 0.99 -6.50 -13.41
C GLY A 212 2.11 -5.67 -12.78
N ASP A 213 3.33 -5.89 -13.25
CA ASP A 213 4.51 -5.13 -12.78
C ASP A 213 4.73 -3.85 -13.58
N ARG A 214 3.80 -2.90 -13.47
CA ARG A 214 3.91 -1.59 -14.11
C ARG A 214 4.74 -0.66 -13.23
N PHE A 215 5.70 0.06 -13.83
CA PHE A 215 6.60 0.99 -13.12
C PHE A 215 5.87 2.01 -12.22
N LEU A 216 4.70 2.51 -12.64
CA LEU A 216 3.87 3.43 -11.85
C LEU A 216 2.53 2.80 -11.43
N GLY A 217 2.43 1.47 -11.40
CA GLY A 217 1.26 0.76 -10.87
C GLY A 217 1.14 1.00 -9.36
N THR A 218 -0.09 1.12 -8.87
CA THR A 218 -0.38 1.35 -7.44
C THR A 218 -0.36 0.07 -6.62
N HIS A 219 -0.52 -1.08 -7.26
CA HIS A 219 -0.54 -2.39 -6.60
C HIS A 219 0.51 -3.32 -7.20
N PRO A 220 1.10 -4.22 -6.39
CA PRO A 220 1.98 -5.27 -6.88
C PRO A 220 1.20 -6.34 -7.64
N PRO A 221 1.89 -7.20 -8.43
CA PRO A 221 1.27 -8.36 -9.06
C PRO A 221 0.53 -9.25 -8.05
N ASN A 222 -0.63 -9.77 -8.44
CA ASN A 222 -1.46 -10.61 -7.56
C ASN A 222 -0.69 -11.83 -7.02
N ALA A 223 0.19 -12.43 -7.83
CA ALA A 223 1.04 -13.54 -7.40
C ALA A 223 1.98 -13.18 -6.25
N ASP A 224 2.51 -11.94 -6.21
CA ASP A 224 3.39 -11.46 -5.15
C ASP A 224 2.62 -11.30 -3.84
N ARG A 225 1.42 -10.76 -3.90
CA ARG A 225 0.51 -10.60 -2.77
C ARG A 225 0.18 -11.96 -2.14
N ILE A 226 -0.23 -12.94 -2.97
CA ILE A 226 -0.51 -14.30 -2.51
C ILE A 226 0.71 -14.94 -1.85
N ARG A 227 1.90 -14.79 -2.46
CA ARG A 227 3.15 -15.33 -1.89
C ARG A 227 3.50 -14.73 -0.54
N VAL A 228 3.34 -13.42 -0.39
CA VAL A 228 3.61 -12.72 0.88
C VAL A 228 2.70 -13.24 1.98
N VAL A 229 1.40 -13.36 1.70
CA VAL A 229 0.43 -13.91 2.66
C VAL A 229 0.81 -15.33 3.08
N HIS A 230 1.12 -16.21 2.11
CA HIS A 230 1.53 -17.59 2.42
C HIS A 230 2.77 -17.64 3.31
N ARG A 231 3.78 -16.79 3.04
CA ARG A 231 4.98 -16.69 3.89
C ARG A 231 4.68 -16.15 5.29
N ALA A 232 3.81 -15.14 5.38
CA ALA A 232 3.51 -14.48 6.66
C ALA A 232 2.83 -15.40 7.69
N VAL A 233 2.12 -16.45 7.21
CA VAL A 233 1.34 -17.39 8.05
C VAL A 233 1.76 -18.84 7.88
N GLY A 234 2.83 -19.09 7.14
CA GLY A 234 3.40 -20.39 6.89
C GLY A 234 4.61 -20.63 7.75
N GLY A 235 4.43 -20.81 9.06
CA GLY A 235 5.41 -21.42 9.92
C GLY A 235 5.02 -22.88 10.13
#